data_ffe11b3d02ec3fa887fdb53a2d8d3363
#
_entry.id   ffe11b3d02ec3fa887fdb53a2d8d3363
#
_cell.length_a   1.000
_cell.length_b   1.000
_cell.length_c   1.000
_cell.angle_alpha   90.00
_cell.angle_beta   90.00
_cell.angle_gamma   90.00
#
_symmetry.space_group_name_H-M   'P 1'
#
loop_
_entity.id
_entity.type
_entity.pdbx_description
1 polymer ?
#
loop_
_entity_poly.entity_id
_entity_poly.type
_entity_poly.pdbx_seq_one_letter_code
_entity_poly.pdbx_strand_id
1 'polypeptide(L)'
;MLSHSRRALAALIATLAALSAAACSSSGSPAASSASGRGTTSAAVAHFPATVHAANGTITIARKPAAIVSLSPTATEMLFAIGAGAQVKAVDKNSDYPPSAPRTTLDALQLNPEAIAAYQPDLVVASGLTKAQSQQLAKLQVQVLDEPAATDLAQTYQQIAQLGDATGHPDEAAAETASMKQDIAAIVQAAPKQAASYYYELDQTYYSVTSTTFIGQVLGLIGLTSIADSAKGAAASGGYPQLSAEFILKANPDYVFLADTRCCKQSQVTVAKRPGWSSVSAVREGRVVPLDDDIASRWGPRIVDLLRAVAEAIHEHPLP
;
A
#
# COMPACT_ATOMS: atom_id res chain seq x y z
N MET A 1 47.07 -33.68 -18.46
CA MET A 1 47.62 -34.70 -17.55
C MET A 1 46.54 -34.90 -16.52
N LEU A 2 45.72 -35.92 -16.69
CA LEU A 2 45.75 -37.22 -16.00
C LEU A 2 45.36 -37.06 -14.54
N SER A 3 44.38 -37.70 -13.89
CA SER A 3 43.69 -38.96 -14.17
C SER A 3 42.80 -39.26 -12.97
N HIS A 4 41.54 -39.67 -13.20
CA HIS A 4 40.83 -40.89 -12.77
C HIS A 4 40.90 -41.31 -11.27
N SER A 5 39.75 -41.61 -10.62
CA SER A 5 39.07 -42.91 -10.50
C SER A 5 37.92 -42.78 -9.49
N ARG A 6 36.64 -43.04 -9.71
CA ARG A 6 35.87 -44.30 -9.86
C ARG A 6 36.04 -45.34 -8.72
N ARG A 7 34.91 -45.68 -8.07
CA ARG A 7 34.31 -47.01 -7.76
C ARG A 7 33.38 -46.84 -6.55
N ALA A 8 32.07 -46.99 -6.56
CA ALA A 8 31.17 -48.09 -6.94
C ALA A 8 31.28 -49.37 -6.04
N LEU A 9 30.18 -49.74 -5.44
CA LEU A 9 29.57 -51.06 -5.25
C LEU A 9 28.66 -51.00 -4.01
N ALA A 10 27.36 -51.15 -4.07
CA ALA A 10 26.48 -52.24 -4.45
C ALA A 10 26.25 -53.27 -3.30
N ALA A 11 24.98 -53.29 -2.87
CA ALA A 11 24.03 -54.42 -2.90
C ALA A 11 24.10 -55.46 -1.76
N LEU A 12 23.03 -55.86 -1.16
CA LEU A 12 22.20 -57.05 -1.42
C LEU A 12 21.30 -57.31 -0.16
N ILE A 13 19.96 -57.44 -0.36
CA ILE A 13 19.11 -58.65 -0.28
C ILE A 13 18.93 -59.25 1.13
N ALA A 14 17.78 -59.63 1.62
CA ALA A 14 16.48 -60.07 1.27
C ALA A 14 15.84 -60.85 2.44
N THR A 15 14.51 -60.89 2.43
CA THR A 15 13.58 -61.99 2.76
C THR A 15 13.44 -62.45 4.21
N LEU A 16 12.31 -62.80 4.78
CA LEU A 16 11.11 -63.55 4.40
C LEU A 16 10.12 -63.60 5.58
N ALA A 17 8.89 -63.39 5.30
CA ALA A 17 7.64 -63.96 5.71
C ALA A 17 7.51 -64.90 6.95
N ALA A 18 6.43 -64.77 7.71
CA ALA A 18 5.50 -65.85 8.00
C ALA A 18 4.22 -65.37 8.69
N LEU A 19 3.10 -65.90 8.22
CA LEU A 19 1.75 -65.85 8.74
C LEU A 19 1.62 -66.41 10.15
N SER A 20 0.66 -65.84 10.94
CA SER A 20 -0.26 -66.69 11.76
C SER A 20 -1.50 -65.87 12.12
N ALA A 21 -2.63 -66.39 11.69
CA ALA A 21 -3.97 -66.00 12.06
C ALA A 21 -4.35 -66.60 13.43
N ALA A 22 -5.04 -65.81 14.26
CA ALA A 22 -5.99 -66.35 15.26
C ALA A 22 -7.04 -65.28 15.57
N ALA A 23 -8.26 -65.60 15.25
CA ALA A 23 -9.48 -64.87 15.61
C ALA A 23 -9.77 -65.11 17.10
N CYS A 24 -10.34 -64.07 17.76
CA CYS A 24 -11.46 -64.21 18.70
C CYS A 24 -12.02 -62.82 19.06
N SER A 25 -13.28 -62.78 18.92
CA SER A 25 -14.27 -61.74 19.24
C SER A 25 -14.26 -61.25 20.67
N SER A 26 -14.53 -59.91 20.87
CA SER A 26 -15.68 -59.44 21.65
C SER A 26 -15.70 -57.96 21.89
N SER A 27 -16.89 -57.41 21.66
CA SER A 27 -17.56 -56.28 22.32
C SER A 27 -16.89 -54.90 22.42
N GLY A 28 -17.31 -53.99 21.61
CA GLY A 28 -18.03 -52.77 21.94
C GLY A 28 -17.31 -51.60 22.62
N SER A 29 -17.04 -50.58 21.83
CA SER A 29 -17.37 -49.18 22.15
C SER A 29 -16.99 -48.28 20.96
N PRO A 30 -17.81 -47.33 20.52
CA PRO A 30 -17.48 -46.51 19.39
C PRO A 30 -16.41 -45.46 19.79
N ALA A 31 -15.23 -45.65 19.27
CA ALA A 31 -14.21 -44.60 19.30
C ALA A 31 -14.66 -43.46 18.37
N ALA A 32 -14.81 -42.30 18.96
CA ALA A 32 -15.05 -41.06 18.25
C ALA A 32 -13.96 -40.86 17.19
N SER A 33 -14.34 -40.95 15.93
CA SER A 33 -13.53 -40.48 14.81
C SER A 33 -13.38 -38.98 14.94
N SER A 34 -12.19 -38.55 15.37
CA SER A 34 -11.75 -37.17 15.21
C SER A 34 -11.61 -36.88 13.71
N ALA A 35 -12.73 -36.50 13.10
CA ALA A 35 -12.69 -35.86 11.80
C ALA A 35 -11.89 -34.55 11.97
N SER A 36 -10.65 -34.53 11.54
CA SER A 36 -9.92 -33.31 11.27
C SER A 36 -10.73 -32.54 10.22
N GLY A 37 -11.61 -31.69 10.72
CA GLY A 37 -12.29 -30.70 9.88
C GLY A 37 -11.21 -29.80 9.26
N ARG A 38 -10.83 -30.09 8.02
CA ARG A 38 -10.34 -29.05 7.15
C ARG A 38 -11.42 -27.99 7.15
N GLY A 39 -11.17 -26.89 7.86
CA GLY A 39 -11.93 -25.67 7.71
C GLY A 39 -11.86 -25.24 6.25
N THR A 40 -12.85 -25.62 5.47
CA THR A 40 -13.15 -24.95 4.22
C THR A 40 -13.53 -23.53 4.64
N THR A 41 -12.59 -22.59 4.50
CA THR A 41 -12.93 -21.17 4.46
C THR A 41 -13.95 -21.03 3.35
N SER A 42 -15.21 -20.87 3.74
CA SER A 42 -16.27 -20.56 2.77
C SER A 42 -15.91 -19.22 2.17
N ALA A 43 -15.59 -19.20 0.88
CA ALA A 43 -15.41 -17.96 0.15
C ALA A 43 -16.63 -17.08 0.40
N ALA A 44 -16.43 -15.84 0.82
CA ALA A 44 -17.51 -14.89 1.02
C ALA A 44 -18.09 -14.57 -0.36
N VAL A 45 -19.23 -15.12 -0.67
CA VAL A 45 -19.92 -14.81 -1.93
C VAL A 45 -20.35 -13.36 -1.86
N ALA A 46 -19.82 -12.53 -2.77
CA ALA A 46 -20.28 -11.15 -2.89
C ALA A 46 -21.78 -11.10 -3.14
N HIS A 47 -22.51 -10.53 -2.19
CA HIS A 47 -23.97 -10.42 -2.29
C HIS A 47 -24.36 -9.01 -2.73
N PHE A 48 -25.08 -8.93 -3.84
CA PHE A 48 -25.73 -7.69 -4.26
C PHE A 48 -27.24 -7.76 -3.96
N PRO A 49 -27.86 -6.65 -3.53
CA PRO A 49 -27.27 -5.32 -3.34
C PRO A 49 -26.26 -5.27 -2.20
N ALA A 50 -25.12 -4.60 -2.43
CA ALA A 50 -24.11 -4.35 -1.42
C ALA A 50 -24.31 -2.95 -0.81
N THR A 51 -24.15 -2.84 0.52
CA THR A 51 -24.21 -1.57 1.24
C THR A 51 -22.80 -1.18 1.70
N VAL A 52 -22.32 -0.01 1.29
CA VAL A 52 -20.98 0.50 1.61
C VAL A 52 -21.09 1.82 2.36
N HIS A 53 -20.31 1.97 3.40
CA HIS A 53 -20.23 3.19 4.22
C HIS A 53 -18.99 3.99 3.80
N ALA A 54 -19.19 4.95 2.91
CA ALA A 54 -18.15 5.84 2.41
C ALA A 54 -18.15 7.20 3.12
N ALA A 55 -17.16 8.04 2.86
CA ALA A 55 -17.08 9.37 3.44
C ALA A 55 -18.28 10.26 3.05
N ASN A 56 -18.82 10.07 1.85
CA ASN A 56 -19.99 10.78 1.37
C ASN A 56 -21.34 10.16 1.81
N GLY A 57 -21.31 9.16 2.71
CA GLY A 57 -22.49 8.53 3.29
C GLY A 57 -22.64 7.06 2.93
N THR A 58 -23.78 6.48 3.28
CA THR A 58 -24.11 5.10 2.94
C THR A 58 -24.63 5.02 1.51
N ILE A 59 -24.00 4.19 0.69
CA ILE A 59 -24.42 3.93 -0.69
C ILE A 59 -24.83 2.48 -0.85
N THR A 60 -25.79 2.24 -1.75
CA THR A 60 -26.25 0.89 -2.09
C THR A 60 -25.90 0.60 -3.54
N ILE A 61 -25.07 -0.40 -3.76
CA ILE A 61 -24.70 -0.90 -5.08
C ILE A 61 -25.64 -2.04 -5.42
N ALA A 62 -26.57 -1.81 -6.34
CA ALA A 62 -27.65 -2.75 -6.62
C ALA A 62 -27.19 -4.06 -7.28
N ARG A 63 -26.12 -4.01 -8.06
CA ARG A 63 -25.52 -5.15 -8.76
C ARG A 63 -24.01 -4.94 -8.89
N LYS A 64 -23.26 -6.01 -9.16
CA LYS A 64 -21.81 -5.91 -9.45
C LYS A 64 -21.59 -4.92 -10.59
N PRO A 65 -20.80 -3.83 -10.38
CA PRO A 65 -20.51 -2.85 -11.42
C PRO A 65 -19.76 -3.50 -12.58
N ALA A 66 -20.15 -3.19 -13.81
CA ALA A 66 -19.45 -3.60 -15.02
C ALA A 66 -18.59 -2.48 -15.61
N ALA A 67 -18.87 -1.23 -15.26
CA ALA A 67 -18.16 -0.06 -15.72
C ALA A 67 -17.84 0.88 -14.54
N ILE A 68 -16.59 0.92 -14.14
CA ILE A 68 -16.06 1.79 -13.07
C ILE A 68 -15.25 2.90 -13.70
N VAL A 69 -15.48 4.13 -13.28
CA VAL A 69 -14.57 5.27 -13.51
C VAL A 69 -13.88 5.60 -12.20
N SER A 70 -12.55 5.52 -12.19
CA SER A 70 -11.75 5.86 -11.00
C SER A 70 -11.10 7.23 -11.17
N LEU A 71 -11.42 8.14 -10.27
CA LEU A 71 -10.89 9.51 -10.21
C LEU A 71 -9.86 9.69 -9.10
N SER A 72 -9.18 8.60 -8.73
CA SER A 72 -8.14 8.60 -7.70
C SER A 72 -7.05 7.60 -8.05
N PRO A 73 -5.78 8.03 -8.14
CA PRO A 73 -4.67 7.11 -8.35
C PRO A 73 -4.60 6.00 -7.30
N THR A 74 -4.77 6.33 -6.02
CA THR A 74 -4.77 5.35 -4.93
C THR A 74 -5.90 4.34 -5.07
N ALA A 75 -7.14 4.81 -5.34
CA ALA A 75 -8.27 3.91 -5.54
C ALA A 75 -8.10 3.05 -6.79
N THR A 76 -7.49 3.59 -7.86
CA THR A 76 -7.14 2.79 -9.05
C THR A 76 -6.22 1.63 -8.68
N GLU A 77 -5.15 1.88 -7.91
CA GLU A 77 -4.26 0.83 -7.45
C GLU A 77 -4.99 -0.22 -6.59
N MET A 78 -5.84 0.22 -5.67
CA MET A 78 -6.65 -0.68 -4.84
C MET A 78 -7.58 -1.56 -5.68
N LEU A 79 -8.30 -0.98 -6.66
CA LEU A 79 -9.20 -1.70 -7.55
C LEU A 79 -8.48 -2.79 -8.35
N PHE A 80 -7.28 -2.51 -8.83
CA PHE A 80 -6.48 -3.51 -9.55
C PHE A 80 -5.91 -4.57 -8.61
N ALA A 81 -5.47 -4.20 -7.41
CA ALA A 81 -4.94 -5.13 -6.42
C ALA A 81 -5.98 -6.16 -5.97
N ILE A 82 -7.24 -5.75 -5.82
CA ILE A 82 -8.34 -6.65 -5.45
C ILE A 82 -8.98 -7.39 -6.64
N GLY A 83 -8.39 -7.31 -7.85
CA GLY A 83 -8.89 -8.03 -9.02
C GLY A 83 -10.06 -7.37 -9.76
N ALA A 84 -10.47 -6.15 -9.36
CA ALA A 84 -11.56 -5.41 -10.02
C ALA A 84 -11.13 -4.70 -11.31
N GLY A 85 -9.87 -4.86 -11.74
CA GLY A 85 -9.30 -4.13 -12.87
C GLY A 85 -10.07 -4.27 -14.19
N ALA A 86 -10.68 -5.43 -14.48
CA ALA A 86 -11.48 -5.64 -15.68
C ALA A 86 -12.77 -4.77 -15.72
N GLN A 87 -13.25 -4.32 -14.55
CA GLN A 87 -14.41 -3.44 -14.42
C GLN A 87 -14.03 -1.96 -14.67
N VAL A 88 -12.75 -1.58 -14.48
CA VAL A 88 -12.28 -0.20 -14.67
C VAL A 88 -12.24 0.15 -16.15
N LYS A 89 -13.06 1.12 -16.57
CA LYS A 89 -13.16 1.57 -17.97
C LYS A 89 -12.41 2.87 -18.22
N ALA A 90 -12.28 3.70 -17.19
CA ALA A 90 -11.53 4.95 -17.29
C ALA A 90 -10.93 5.30 -15.93
N VAL A 91 -9.82 6.02 -15.96
CA VAL A 91 -9.15 6.54 -14.77
C VAL A 91 -8.79 8.00 -14.97
N ASP A 92 -8.46 8.72 -13.89
CA ASP A 92 -7.93 10.07 -14.04
C ASP A 92 -6.50 10.06 -14.63
N LYS A 93 -6.05 11.23 -15.14
CA LYS A 93 -4.76 11.36 -15.84
C LYS A 93 -3.52 10.99 -15.01
N ASN A 94 -3.64 11.01 -13.67
CA ASN A 94 -2.56 10.69 -12.75
C ASN A 94 -2.57 9.22 -12.29
N SER A 95 -3.57 8.45 -12.67
CA SER A 95 -3.70 7.04 -12.38
C SER A 95 -2.88 6.21 -13.37
N ASP A 96 -1.59 6.10 -13.14
CA ASP A 96 -0.63 5.50 -14.05
C ASP A 96 -0.16 4.09 -13.64
N TYR A 97 -0.67 3.59 -12.52
CA TYR A 97 -0.37 2.24 -12.02
C TYR A 97 -1.67 1.44 -11.75
N PRO A 98 -1.68 0.12 -12.06
CA PRO A 98 -0.63 -0.62 -12.79
C PRO A 98 -0.54 -0.20 -14.27
N PRO A 99 0.51 -0.63 -14.99
CA PRO A 99 0.65 -0.30 -16.43
C PRO A 99 -0.52 -0.74 -17.31
N SER A 100 -1.32 -1.72 -16.83
CA SER A 100 -2.54 -2.21 -17.49
C SER A 100 -3.77 -1.31 -17.26
N ALA A 101 -3.69 -0.30 -16.39
CA ALA A 101 -4.79 0.63 -16.19
C ALA A 101 -5.06 1.44 -17.46
N PRO A 102 -6.33 1.73 -17.80
CA PRO A 102 -6.67 2.56 -18.94
C PRO A 102 -5.99 3.93 -18.85
N ARG A 103 -5.54 4.47 -19.99
CA ARG A 103 -4.99 5.84 -20.05
C ARG A 103 -6.04 6.78 -20.57
N THR A 104 -6.46 7.74 -19.75
CA THR A 104 -7.44 8.76 -20.12
C THR A 104 -6.96 10.16 -19.76
N THR A 105 -7.69 11.17 -20.22
CA THR A 105 -7.41 12.58 -19.93
C THR A 105 -8.35 13.15 -18.87
N LEU A 106 -9.11 12.31 -18.17
CA LEU A 106 -9.96 12.75 -17.08
C LEU A 106 -9.12 13.43 -16.00
N ASP A 107 -9.63 14.50 -15.42
CA ASP A 107 -8.95 15.28 -14.41
C ASP A 107 -9.79 15.31 -13.14
N ALA A 108 -9.31 14.65 -12.08
CA ALA A 108 -9.97 14.61 -10.78
C ALA A 108 -10.04 15.99 -10.10
N LEU A 109 -9.12 16.90 -10.41
CA LEU A 109 -9.10 18.26 -9.86
C LEU A 109 -10.03 19.20 -10.64
N GLN A 110 -10.25 18.93 -11.92
CA GLN A 110 -11.12 19.71 -12.82
C GLN A 110 -12.17 18.79 -13.44
N LEU A 111 -13.15 18.37 -12.61
CA LEU A 111 -14.16 17.41 -13.03
C LEU A 111 -14.97 17.91 -14.23
N ASN A 112 -15.11 17.03 -15.22
CA ASN A 112 -16.03 17.20 -16.35
C ASN A 112 -17.04 16.03 -16.32
N PRO A 113 -18.27 16.25 -15.82
CA PRO A 113 -19.29 15.21 -15.74
C PRO A 113 -19.65 14.59 -17.08
N GLU A 114 -19.67 15.37 -18.17
CA GLU A 114 -19.98 14.89 -19.51
C GLU A 114 -18.91 13.92 -20.02
N ALA A 115 -17.63 14.22 -19.77
CA ALA A 115 -16.51 13.34 -20.10
C ALA A 115 -16.55 12.04 -19.29
N ILE A 116 -16.97 12.09 -18.02
CA ILE A 116 -17.16 10.92 -17.16
C ILE A 116 -18.36 10.09 -17.68
N ALA A 117 -19.48 10.75 -17.98
CA ALA A 117 -20.70 10.10 -18.48
C ALA A 117 -20.48 9.35 -19.80
N ALA A 118 -19.53 9.79 -20.64
CA ALA A 118 -19.19 9.13 -21.90
C ALA A 118 -18.74 7.66 -21.72
N TYR A 119 -18.23 7.31 -20.54
CA TYR A 119 -17.84 5.95 -20.19
C TYR A 119 -18.99 5.11 -19.62
N GLN A 120 -20.19 5.69 -19.49
CA GLN A 120 -21.41 5.03 -18.97
C GLN A 120 -21.15 4.26 -17.65
N PRO A 121 -20.60 4.92 -16.62
CA PRO A 121 -20.21 4.22 -15.39
C PRO A 121 -21.43 3.72 -14.61
N ASP A 122 -21.30 2.50 -14.04
CA ASP A 122 -22.17 2.00 -12.98
C ASP A 122 -21.74 2.50 -11.61
N LEU A 123 -20.45 2.81 -11.47
CA LEU A 123 -19.84 3.30 -10.24
C LEU A 123 -18.74 4.31 -10.58
N VAL A 124 -18.70 5.42 -9.86
CA VAL A 124 -17.56 6.34 -9.84
C VAL A 124 -16.87 6.23 -8.49
N VAL A 125 -15.56 6.03 -8.49
CA VAL A 125 -14.72 6.06 -7.27
C VAL A 125 -13.90 7.34 -7.31
N ALA A 126 -13.97 8.11 -6.24
CA ALA A 126 -13.28 9.40 -6.14
C ALA A 126 -12.56 9.52 -4.78
N SER A 127 -11.81 10.58 -4.58
CA SER A 127 -11.07 10.81 -3.34
C SER A 127 -11.19 12.27 -2.88
N GLY A 128 -11.81 12.46 -1.72
CA GLY A 128 -11.86 13.76 -1.04
C GLY A 128 -12.63 14.83 -1.81
N LEU A 129 -13.81 14.49 -2.31
CA LEU A 129 -14.64 15.39 -3.11
C LEU A 129 -15.06 16.63 -2.30
N THR A 130 -14.88 17.79 -2.88
CA THR A 130 -15.53 19.02 -2.40
C THR A 130 -17.05 18.92 -2.60
N LYS A 131 -17.81 19.72 -1.81
CA LYS A 131 -19.26 19.78 -1.98
C LYS A 131 -19.67 20.13 -3.42
N ALA A 132 -18.95 21.03 -4.08
CA ALA A 132 -19.22 21.41 -5.46
C ALA A 132 -19.00 20.24 -6.43
N GLN A 133 -17.92 19.48 -6.27
CA GLN A 133 -17.61 18.30 -7.08
C GLN A 133 -18.64 17.19 -6.84
N SER A 134 -19.04 16.94 -5.59
CA SER A 134 -20.11 15.98 -5.27
C SER A 134 -21.43 16.35 -5.96
N GLN A 135 -21.79 17.65 -5.97
CA GLN A 135 -22.98 18.14 -6.68
C GLN A 135 -22.88 18.01 -8.20
N GLN A 136 -21.68 18.15 -8.77
CA GLN A 136 -21.46 17.92 -10.21
C GLN A 136 -21.63 16.43 -10.55
N LEU A 137 -21.05 15.52 -9.78
CA LEU A 137 -21.18 14.08 -10.00
C LEU A 137 -22.61 13.56 -9.76
N ALA A 138 -23.35 14.16 -8.82
CA ALA A 138 -24.74 13.79 -8.56
C ALA A 138 -25.65 13.95 -9.81
N LYS A 139 -25.29 14.84 -10.74
CA LYS A 139 -26.04 15.03 -12.02
C LYS A 139 -25.95 13.79 -12.92
N LEU A 140 -24.95 12.93 -12.72
CA LEU A 140 -24.79 11.71 -13.51
C LEU A 140 -25.77 10.60 -13.11
N GLN A 141 -26.45 10.76 -11.97
CA GLN A 141 -27.36 9.74 -11.41
C GLN A 141 -26.71 8.34 -11.26
N VAL A 142 -25.40 8.32 -11.01
CA VAL A 142 -24.58 7.13 -10.78
C VAL A 142 -24.13 7.09 -9.32
N GLN A 143 -23.89 5.91 -8.79
CA GLN A 143 -23.31 5.76 -7.45
C GLN A 143 -21.88 6.30 -7.42
N VAL A 144 -21.58 7.10 -6.41
CA VAL A 144 -20.26 7.68 -6.19
C VAL A 144 -19.75 7.20 -4.84
N LEU A 145 -18.62 6.52 -4.83
CA LEU A 145 -17.88 6.10 -3.64
C LEU A 145 -16.72 7.09 -3.43
N ASP A 146 -16.82 7.92 -2.39
CA ASP A 146 -15.78 8.90 -2.05
C ASP A 146 -14.90 8.36 -0.92
N GLU A 147 -13.62 8.12 -1.26
CA GLU A 147 -12.59 7.59 -0.37
C GLU A 147 -11.49 8.63 -0.18
N PRO A 148 -11.59 9.52 0.82
CA PRO A 148 -10.58 10.55 1.06
C PRO A 148 -9.25 9.94 1.45
N ALA A 149 -8.19 10.76 1.46
CA ALA A 149 -6.87 10.32 1.90
C ALA A 149 -6.95 9.67 3.29
N ALA A 150 -6.45 8.44 3.40
CA ALA A 150 -6.40 7.73 4.67
C ALA A 150 -5.45 8.44 5.64
N THR A 151 -5.82 8.51 6.90
CA THR A 151 -5.00 9.10 7.97
C THR A 151 -4.11 8.08 8.66
N ASP A 152 -4.41 6.78 8.49
CA ASP A 152 -3.65 5.66 9.04
C ASP A 152 -3.87 4.38 8.22
N LEU A 153 -3.10 3.34 8.51
CA LEU A 153 -3.20 2.05 7.83
C LEU A 153 -4.56 1.35 8.04
N ALA A 154 -5.23 1.59 9.18
CA ALA A 154 -6.54 0.99 9.43
C ALA A 154 -7.58 1.52 8.45
N GLN A 155 -7.55 2.82 8.15
CA GLN A 155 -8.40 3.41 7.12
C GLN A 155 -8.07 2.90 5.72
N THR A 156 -6.78 2.73 5.38
CA THR A 156 -6.39 2.09 4.12
C THR A 156 -7.02 0.70 3.98
N TYR A 157 -6.91 -0.13 5.01
CA TYR A 157 -7.50 -1.47 5.00
C TYR A 157 -9.04 -1.43 4.90
N GLN A 158 -9.66 -0.46 5.57
CA GLN A 158 -11.11 -0.24 5.46
C GLN A 158 -11.52 0.15 4.03
N GLN A 159 -10.80 1.07 3.39
CA GLN A 159 -11.07 1.48 2.00
C GLN A 159 -10.92 0.30 1.02
N ILE A 160 -9.89 -0.53 1.18
CA ILE A 160 -9.73 -1.75 0.38
C ILE A 160 -10.93 -2.67 0.56
N ALA A 161 -11.40 -2.90 1.80
CA ALA A 161 -12.58 -3.71 2.06
C ALA A 161 -13.86 -3.12 1.45
N GLN A 162 -14.06 -1.80 1.57
CA GLN A 162 -15.20 -1.09 0.98
C GLN A 162 -15.23 -1.20 -0.54
N LEU A 163 -14.06 -1.08 -1.19
CA LEU A 163 -13.92 -1.32 -2.63
C LEU A 163 -14.20 -2.78 -2.99
N GLY A 164 -13.77 -3.73 -2.17
CA GLY A 164 -14.09 -5.15 -2.31
C GLY A 164 -15.59 -5.40 -2.33
N ASP A 165 -16.30 -4.88 -1.32
CA ASP A 165 -17.75 -4.99 -1.21
C ASP A 165 -18.47 -4.30 -2.39
N ALA A 166 -18.03 -3.08 -2.74
CA ALA A 166 -18.63 -2.31 -3.83
C ALA A 166 -18.46 -2.95 -5.21
N THR A 167 -17.39 -3.71 -5.43
CA THR A 167 -17.02 -4.26 -6.74
C THR A 167 -17.25 -5.77 -6.85
N GLY A 168 -17.64 -6.42 -5.75
CA GLY A 168 -17.87 -7.86 -5.70
C GLY A 168 -16.60 -8.69 -5.64
N HIS A 169 -15.59 -8.19 -4.92
CA HIS A 169 -14.28 -8.80 -4.67
C HIS A 169 -13.90 -8.80 -3.17
N PRO A 170 -14.81 -9.16 -2.23
CA PRO A 170 -14.54 -9.07 -0.79
C PRO A 170 -13.42 -10.02 -0.33
N ASP A 171 -13.31 -11.21 -0.92
CA ASP A 171 -12.28 -12.18 -0.56
C ASP A 171 -10.89 -11.72 -1.00
N GLU A 172 -10.79 -11.18 -2.21
CA GLU A 172 -9.54 -10.62 -2.74
C GLU A 172 -9.12 -9.39 -1.94
N ALA A 173 -10.06 -8.55 -1.53
CA ALA A 173 -9.79 -7.40 -0.65
C ALA A 173 -9.29 -7.84 0.74
N ALA A 174 -9.87 -8.90 1.30
CA ALA A 174 -9.41 -9.48 2.55
C ALA A 174 -8.01 -10.09 2.41
N ALA A 175 -7.74 -10.79 1.31
CA ALA A 175 -6.43 -11.37 1.02
C ALA A 175 -5.36 -10.29 0.82
N GLU A 176 -5.65 -9.23 0.07
CA GLU A 176 -4.76 -8.09 -0.12
C GLU A 176 -4.41 -7.42 1.21
N THR A 177 -5.42 -7.14 2.03
CA THR A 177 -5.24 -6.56 3.36
C THR A 177 -4.39 -7.46 4.27
N ALA A 178 -4.58 -8.77 4.21
CA ALA A 178 -3.80 -9.72 5.00
C ALA A 178 -2.34 -9.77 4.53
N SER A 179 -2.10 -9.75 3.22
CA SER A 179 -0.76 -9.68 2.62
C SER A 179 -0.03 -8.40 3.04
N MET A 180 -0.66 -7.24 2.90
CA MET A 180 -0.08 -5.96 3.34
C MET A 180 0.34 -5.99 4.81
N LYS A 181 -0.55 -6.49 5.70
CA LYS A 181 -0.24 -6.60 7.14
C LYS A 181 0.94 -7.52 7.41
N GLN A 182 1.01 -8.65 6.74
CA GLN A 182 2.10 -9.61 6.87
C GLN A 182 3.42 -9.01 6.40
N ASP A 183 3.43 -8.36 5.24
CA ASP A 183 4.62 -7.75 4.67
C ASP A 183 5.12 -6.59 5.53
N ILE A 184 4.23 -5.70 5.98
CA ILE A 184 4.59 -4.62 6.91
C ILE A 184 5.20 -5.19 8.20
N ALA A 185 4.59 -6.23 8.79
CA ALA A 185 5.12 -6.85 10.00
C ALA A 185 6.52 -7.45 9.78
N ALA A 186 6.74 -8.11 8.63
CA ALA A 186 8.03 -8.66 8.27
C ALA A 186 9.10 -7.57 8.09
N ILE A 187 8.77 -6.48 7.40
CA ILE A 187 9.68 -5.34 7.22
C ILE A 187 10.02 -4.71 8.58
N VAL A 188 9.02 -4.46 9.42
CA VAL A 188 9.23 -3.88 10.77
C VAL A 188 10.09 -4.79 11.64
N GLN A 189 9.92 -6.10 11.53
CA GLN A 189 10.74 -7.06 12.28
C GLN A 189 12.19 -7.06 11.81
N ALA A 190 12.42 -6.94 10.50
CA ALA A 190 13.75 -6.96 9.89
C ALA A 190 14.49 -5.61 9.95
N ALA A 191 13.75 -4.50 10.07
CA ALA A 191 14.33 -3.17 10.08
C ALA A 191 15.33 -2.96 11.23
N PRO A 192 16.40 -2.19 11.01
CA PRO A 192 17.34 -1.83 12.06
C PRO A 192 16.63 -1.14 13.24
N LYS A 193 16.94 -1.57 14.47
CA LYS A 193 16.33 -1.02 15.69
C LYS A 193 17.10 0.21 16.15
N GLN A 194 17.02 1.29 15.39
CA GLN A 194 17.66 2.57 15.74
C GLN A 194 16.64 3.71 15.65
N ALA A 195 16.68 4.62 16.62
CA ALA A 195 15.93 5.86 16.54
C ALA A 195 16.71 6.82 15.62
N ALA A 196 16.05 7.34 14.60
CA ALA A 196 16.67 8.26 13.67
C ALA A 196 15.68 9.37 13.25
N SER A 197 16.22 10.54 12.99
CA SER A 197 15.47 11.68 12.51
C SER A 197 15.48 11.75 10.99
N TYR A 198 14.39 12.22 10.39
CA TYR A 198 14.34 12.41 8.95
C TYR A 198 13.71 13.75 8.56
N TYR A 199 14.15 14.25 7.41
CA TYR A 199 13.46 15.24 6.62
C TYR A 199 12.81 14.56 5.41
N TYR A 200 11.50 14.75 5.23
CA TYR A 200 10.77 14.25 4.08
C TYR A 200 10.43 15.40 3.16
N GLU A 201 10.99 15.42 1.96
CA GLU A 201 10.79 16.49 1.00
C GLU A 201 9.63 16.12 0.07
N LEU A 202 8.52 16.86 0.18
CA LEU A 202 7.37 16.73 -0.71
C LEU A 202 7.57 17.53 -2.00
N ASP A 203 8.27 18.64 -1.90
CA ASP A 203 8.67 19.49 -3.03
C ASP A 203 9.88 20.37 -2.67
N GLN A 204 10.48 20.96 -3.69
CA GLN A 204 11.68 21.82 -3.56
C GLN A 204 11.45 23.12 -2.76
N THR A 205 10.22 23.45 -2.36
CA THR A 205 9.88 24.59 -1.51
C THR A 205 9.85 24.23 -0.03
N TYR A 206 10.31 23.02 0.31
CA TYR A 206 10.48 22.47 1.65
C TYR A 206 9.20 22.12 2.39
N TYR A 207 8.11 21.82 1.68
CA TYR A 207 6.99 21.14 2.33
C TYR A 207 7.43 19.76 2.82
N SER A 208 6.97 19.39 4.02
CA SER A 208 7.35 18.16 4.69
C SER A 208 6.17 17.52 5.38
N VAL A 209 6.38 16.36 6.00
CA VAL A 209 5.38 15.62 6.75
C VAL A 209 5.80 15.48 8.21
N THR A 210 4.84 15.62 9.14
CA THR A 210 5.05 15.28 10.55
C THR A 210 4.86 13.79 10.80
N SER A 211 5.31 13.30 11.95
CA SER A 211 5.09 11.91 12.39
C SER A 211 3.61 11.57 12.58
N THR A 212 2.71 12.56 12.65
CA THR A 212 1.26 12.34 12.80
C THR A 212 0.53 12.14 11.48
N THR A 213 1.15 12.45 10.34
CA THR A 213 0.58 12.18 9.01
C THR A 213 0.59 10.68 8.71
N PHE A 214 -0.16 10.26 7.69
CA PHE A 214 -0.14 8.87 7.22
C PHE A 214 1.28 8.35 6.97
N ILE A 215 2.06 9.08 6.17
CA ILE A 215 3.45 8.74 5.85
C ILE A 215 4.30 8.71 7.13
N GLY A 216 4.16 9.73 7.99
CA GLY A 216 4.90 9.80 9.24
C GLY A 216 4.63 8.62 10.18
N GLN A 217 3.37 8.18 10.29
CA GLN A 217 3.00 7.00 11.07
C GLN A 217 3.61 5.71 10.49
N VAL A 218 3.61 5.56 9.16
CA VAL A 218 4.22 4.40 8.48
C VAL A 218 5.73 4.36 8.75
N LEU A 219 6.44 5.47 8.61
CA LEU A 219 7.88 5.54 8.89
C LEU A 219 8.18 5.36 10.39
N GLY A 220 7.27 5.80 11.26
CA GLY A 220 7.35 5.56 12.71
C GLY A 220 7.38 4.08 13.11
N LEU A 221 6.80 3.17 12.29
CA LEU A 221 6.83 1.73 12.53
C LEU A 221 8.25 1.15 12.60
N ILE A 222 9.20 1.79 11.91
CA ILE A 222 10.61 1.40 11.89
C ILE A 222 11.51 2.35 12.70
N GLY A 223 10.93 3.15 13.60
CA GLY A 223 11.66 3.96 14.57
C GLY A 223 12.11 5.34 14.07
N LEU A 224 11.56 5.81 12.95
CA LEU A 224 11.90 7.12 12.40
C LEU A 224 11.00 8.23 12.96
N THR A 225 11.57 9.41 13.18
CA THR A 225 10.86 10.59 13.68
C THR A 225 11.11 11.78 12.75
N SER A 226 10.05 12.50 12.39
CA SER A 226 10.17 13.64 11.51
C SER A 226 10.74 14.88 12.23
N ILE A 227 11.70 15.56 11.61
CA ILE A 227 12.12 16.88 12.10
C ILE A 227 10.98 17.91 12.04
N ALA A 228 10.00 17.70 11.16
CA ALA A 228 8.85 18.59 11.00
C ALA A 228 7.91 18.62 12.24
N ASP A 229 8.03 17.66 13.15
CA ASP A 229 7.22 17.63 14.39
C ASP A 229 7.45 18.86 15.28
N SER A 230 8.68 19.40 15.25
CA SER A 230 9.06 20.60 16.03
C SER A 230 8.88 21.90 15.24
N ALA A 231 8.35 21.85 14.01
CA ALA A 231 8.15 23.03 13.19
C ALA A 231 6.97 23.87 13.72
N LYS A 232 7.19 25.19 13.74
CA LYS A 232 6.11 26.12 14.12
C LYS A 232 4.94 26.02 13.13
N GLY A 233 3.76 25.80 13.66
CA GLY A 233 2.54 25.71 12.82
C GLY A 233 2.29 24.32 12.21
N ALA A 234 3.08 23.29 12.55
CA ALA A 234 2.92 21.92 12.02
C ALA A 234 1.49 21.39 12.20
N ALA A 235 0.90 21.55 13.37
CA ALA A 235 -0.48 21.14 13.61
C ALA A 235 -1.50 21.97 12.81
N ALA A 236 -1.28 23.27 12.66
CA ALA A 236 -2.18 24.16 11.92
C ALA A 236 -2.16 23.88 10.40
N SER A 237 -1.08 23.29 9.88
CA SER A 237 -0.96 22.85 8.49
C SER A 237 -1.45 21.42 8.27
N GLY A 238 -2.17 20.83 9.21
CA GLY A 238 -2.65 19.45 9.12
C GLY A 238 -1.52 18.40 9.09
N GLY A 239 -0.34 18.76 9.61
CA GLY A 239 0.83 17.89 9.61
C GLY A 239 1.74 18.04 8.37
N TYR A 240 1.46 19.02 7.50
CA TYR A 240 2.23 19.28 6.26
C TYR A 240 2.83 20.70 6.28
N PRO A 241 3.77 21.00 7.20
CA PRO A 241 4.36 22.34 7.29
C PRO A 241 5.32 22.60 6.14
N GLN A 242 5.37 23.86 5.71
CA GLN A 242 6.49 24.37 4.93
C GLN A 242 7.62 24.75 5.90
N LEU A 243 8.78 24.13 5.75
CA LEU A 243 9.96 24.39 6.55
C LEU A 243 10.80 25.51 5.90
N SER A 244 11.76 26.05 6.63
CA SER A 244 12.81 26.88 6.04
C SER A 244 14.12 26.10 5.90
N ALA A 245 14.98 26.54 4.99
CA ALA A 245 16.31 25.93 4.84
C ALA A 245 17.10 25.99 6.17
N GLU A 246 17.04 27.11 6.89
CA GLU A 246 17.69 27.28 8.19
C GLU A 246 17.18 26.30 9.25
N PHE A 247 15.88 26.05 9.25
CA PHE A 247 15.27 25.06 10.16
C PHE A 247 15.84 23.67 9.88
N ILE A 248 15.88 23.25 8.61
CA ILE A 248 16.38 21.93 8.20
C ILE A 248 17.88 21.80 8.54
N LEU A 249 18.68 22.83 8.23
CA LEU A 249 20.11 22.85 8.55
C LEU A 249 20.36 22.75 10.05
N LYS A 250 19.58 23.46 10.87
CA LYS A 250 19.67 23.43 12.34
C LYS A 250 19.21 22.08 12.92
N ALA A 251 18.14 21.51 12.37
CA ALA A 251 17.63 20.20 12.80
C ALA A 251 18.61 19.08 12.46
N ASN A 252 19.41 19.24 11.40
CA ASN A 252 20.45 18.32 10.97
C ASN A 252 19.96 16.85 10.90
N PRO A 253 18.98 16.52 10.05
CA PRO A 253 18.36 15.19 10.00
C PRO A 253 19.38 14.11 9.66
N ASP A 254 19.13 12.91 10.20
CA ASP A 254 19.93 11.71 9.93
C ASP A 254 19.71 11.18 8.52
N TYR A 255 18.48 11.30 8.01
CA TYR A 255 18.08 10.91 6.65
C TYR A 255 17.32 12.04 5.95
N VAL A 256 17.43 12.09 4.64
CA VAL A 256 16.60 12.93 3.76
C VAL A 256 15.90 12.01 2.77
N PHE A 257 14.57 11.99 2.77
CA PHE A 257 13.76 11.26 1.80
C PHE A 257 13.17 12.23 0.80
N LEU A 258 13.44 12.00 -0.50
CA LEU A 258 12.96 12.86 -1.58
C LEU A 258 11.75 12.21 -2.27
N ALA A 259 10.58 12.78 -2.09
CA ALA A 259 9.32 12.34 -2.72
C ALA A 259 8.98 13.16 -3.98
N ASP A 260 9.97 13.87 -4.52
CA ASP A 260 9.83 14.81 -5.64
C ASP A 260 10.88 14.57 -6.74
N THR A 261 11.28 13.33 -6.90
CA THR A 261 12.32 12.90 -7.86
C THR A 261 11.85 12.96 -9.30
N ARG A 262 10.57 12.62 -9.56
CA ARG A 262 9.97 12.61 -10.90
C ARG A 262 9.41 13.97 -11.31
N CYS A 263 8.58 14.58 -10.46
CA CYS A 263 7.97 15.87 -10.73
C CYS A 263 9.01 16.99 -10.85
N CYS A 264 9.94 17.02 -9.91
CA CYS A 264 10.77 18.18 -9.64
C CYS A 264 12.27 17.91 -9.86
N LYS A 265 12.60 16.68 -10.30
CA LYS A 265 13.97 16.24 -10.64
C LYS A 265 14.95 16.37 -9.47
N GLN A 266 14.47 16.24 -8.23
CA GLN A 266 15.34 16.25 -7.06
C GLN A 266 16.15 14.96 -6.96
N SER A 267 17.36 15.09 -6.44
CA SER A 267 18.34 14.01 -6.30
C SER A 267 19.36 14.35 -5.22
N GLN A 268 20.16 13.39 -4.82
CA GLN A 268 21.32 13.64 -3.94
C GLN A 268 22.20 14.80 -4.45
N VAL A 269 22.42 14.86 -5.77
CA VAL A 269 23.27 15.88 -6.40
C VAL A 269 22.64 17.27 -6.31
N THR A 270 21.33 17.40 -6.55
CA THR A 270 20.64 18.68 -6.47
C THR A 270 20.57 19.18 -5.03
N VAL A 271 20.29 18.31 -4.09
CA VAL A 271 20.24 18.62 -2.64
C VAL A 271 21.61 19.05 -2.12
N ALA A 272 22.68 18.32 -2.47
CA ALA A 272 24.05 18.66 -2.02
C ALA A 272 24.55 20.03 -2.52
N LYS A 273 23.99 20.55 -3.63
CA LYS A 273 24.35 21.88 -4.18
C LYS A 273 23.60 23.04 -3.51
N ARG A 274 22.61 22.77 -2.67
CA ARG A 274 21.87 23.83 -1.96
C ARG A 274 22.79 24.53 -0.94
N PRO A 275 22.68 25.86 -0.76
CA PRO A 275 23.51 26.59 0.19
C PRO A 275 23.43 26.00 1.62
N GLY A 276 24.59 25.65 2.19
CA GLY A 276 24.69 25.09 3.54
C GLY A 276 24.42 23.61 3.69
N TRP A 277 23.82 22.95 2.70
CA TRP A 277 23.37 21.55 2.84
C TRP A 277 24.53 20.54 2.91
N SER A 278 25.73 20.90 2.45
CA SER A 278 26.94 20.07 2.64
C SER A 278 27.30 19.83 4.12
N SER A 279 26.76 20.65 5.05
CA SER A 279 26.96 20.47 6.50
C SER A 279 25.96 19.49 7.12
N VAL A 280 24.84 19.18 6.44
CA VAL A 280 23.81 18.26 6.94
C VAL A 280 24.36 16.83 6.98
N SER A 281 24.19 16.15 8.10
CA SER A 281 24.68 14.79 8.31
C SER A 281 24.20 13.81 7.22
N ALA A 282 22.92 13.85 6.87
CA ALA A 282 22.35 13.02 5.80
C ALA A 282 23.05 13.24 4.45
N VAL A 283 23.38 14.48 4.11
CA VAL A 283 24.05 14.82 2.83
C VAL A 283 25.51 14.38 2.84
N ARG A 284 26.21 14.68 3.92
CA ARG A 284 27.64 14.37 4.08
C ARG A 284 27.92 12.88 4.07
N GLU A 285 27.00 12.09 4.63
CA GLU A 285 27.14 10.64 4.82
C GLU A 285 26.39 9.82 3.76
N GLY A 286 25.87 10.49 2.72
CA GLY A 286 25.20 9.80 1.61
C GLY A 286 23.81 9.22 1.94
N ARG A 287 23.13 9.73 3.00
CA ARG A 287 21.81 9.29 3.44
C ARG A 287 20.68 10.16 2.88
N VAL A 288 20.83 10.61 1.65
CA VAL A 288 19.77 11.26 0.86
C VAL A 288 19.18 10.22 -0.06
N VAL A 289 17.95 9.81 0.20
CA VAL A 289 17.28 8.68 -0.42
C VAL A 289 16.22 9.17 -1.40
N PRO A 290 16.42 8.98 -2.71
CA PRO A 290 15.39 9.26 -3.68
C PRO A 290 14.30 8.20 -3.62
N LEU A 291 13.03 8.61 -3.55
CA LEU A 291 11.86 7.75 -3.57
C LEU A 291 11.12 7.92 -4.90
N ASP A 292 10.31 6.94 -5.27
CA ASP A 292 9.33 7.11 -6.35
C ASP A 292 8.19 7.98 -5.85
N ASP A 293 7.91 9.11 -6.53
CA ASP A 293 6.92 10.12 -6.12
C ASP A 293 5.53 9.51 -5.90
N ASP A 294 5.14 8.55 -6.74
CA ASP A 294 3.82 7.92 -6.66
C ASP A 294 3.70 7.01 -5.44
N ILE A 295 4.73 6.21 -5.16
CA ILE A 295 4.77 5.34 -3.97
C ILE A 295 4.86 6.19 -2.71
N ALA A 296 5.62 7.28 -2.77
CA ALA A 296 5.88 8.18 -1.65
C ALA A 296 4.69 9.09 -1.28
N SER A 297 3.64 9.16 -2.10
CA SER A 297 2.51 10.07 -1.92
C SER A 297 1.14 9.39 -1.88
N ARG A 298 1.08 8.05 -2.02
CA ARG A 298 -0.17 7.30 -2.07
C ARG A 298 -0.33 6.39 -0.84
N TRP A 299 -1.57 6.24 -0.37
CA TRP A 299 -1.92 5.41 0.81
C TRP A 299 -2.52 4.05 0.45
N GLY A 300 -2.22 3.56 -0.75
CA GLY A 300 -2.71 2.28 -1.29
C GLY A 300 -1.80 1.09 -0.97
N PRO A 301 -1.98 -0.04 -1.68
CA PRO A 301 -1.22 -1.27 -1.44
C PRO A 301 0.31 -1.08 -1.52
N ARG A 302 0.79 -0.19 -2.39
CA ARG A 302 2.22 0.09 -2.55
C ARG A 302 2.87 0.85 -1.38
N ILE A 303 2.12 1.17 -0.32
CA ILE A 303 2.72 1.70 0.92
C ILE A 303 3.71 0.70 1.54
N VAL A 304 3.52 -0.60 1.28
CA VAL A 304 4.48 -1.65 1.64
C VAL A 304 5.82 -1.43 0.95
N ASP A 305 5.80 -1.02 -0.32
CA ASP A 305 7.03 -0.76 -1.08
C ASP A 305 7.75 0.50 -0.59
N LEU A 306 7.01 1.54 -0.19
CA LEU A 306 7.62 2.70 0.48
C LEU A 306 8.35 2.28 1.75
N LEU A 307 7.68 1.54 2.63
CA LEU A 307 8.28 1.11 3.89
C LEU A 307 9.50 0.21 3.66
N ARG A 308 9.44 -0.67 2.66
CA ARG A 308 10.56 -1.53 2.25
C ARG A 308 11.74 -0.71 1.76
N ALA A 309 11.51 0.23 0.82
CA ALA A 309 12.57 1.07 0.27
C ALA A 309 13.27 1.90 1.36
N VAL A 310 12.50 2.43 2.31
CA VAL A 310 13.07 3.19 3.43
C VAL A 310 13.84 2.26 4.39
N ALA A 311 13.32 1.07 4.71
CA ALA A 311 14.01 0.11 5.58
C ALA A 311 15.33 -0.38 4.95
N GLU A 312 15.33 -0.63 3.64
CA GLU A 312 16.53 -1.00 2.87
C GLU A 312 17.58 0.13 2.90
N ALA A 313 17.16 1.38 2.66
CA ALA A 313 18.05 2.53 2.70
C ALA A 313 18.70 2.73 4.09
N ILE A 314 17.96 2.50 5.18
CA ILE A 314 18.49 2.55 6.55
C ILE A 314 19.50 1.41 6.78
N HIS A 315 19.23 0.23 6.22
CA HIS A 315 20.14 -0.91 6.33
C HIS A 315 21.45 -0.69 5.56
N GLU A 316 21.36 -0.11 4.36
CA GLU A 316 22.54 0.20 3.51
C GLU A 316 23.39 1.34 4.05
N HIS A 317 22.76 2.31 4.72
CA HIS A 317 23.41 3.51 5.25
C HIS A 317 23.09 3.70 6.74
N PRO A 318 23.54 2.77 7.62
CA PRO A 318 23.24 2.84 9.05
C PRO A 318 23.83 4.08 9.70
N LEU A 319 23.26 4.47 10.84
CA LEU A 319 23.90 5.48 11.72
C LEU A 319 25.15 4.86 12.37
N PRO A 320 26.17 5.68 12.67
CA PRO A 320 27.40 5.23 13.30
C PRO A 320 27.21 4.69 14.73
#